data_bddd42e08ab7fc9ca8bd0ea5ae673621
#
_entry.id   bddd42e08ab7fc9ca8bd0ea5ae673621
#
_cell.length_a   1.000
_cell.length_b   1.000
_cell.length_c   1.000
_cell.angle_alpha   90.00
_cell.angle_beta   90.00
_cell.angle_gamma   90.00
#
_symmetry.space_group_name_H-M   'P 1'
#
loop_
_entity.id
_entity.type
_entity.pdbx_description
1 polymer ?
#
loop_
_entity_poly.entity_id
_entity_poly.type
_entity_poly.pdbx_seq_one_letter_code
_entity_poly.pdbx_strand_id
1 'polypeptide(L)'
;MCIRDRYSIDGIIATNTTVDKKVLSNDDFLDNKGGVSGNPLLEKANNVLEQVTKNLDDKTAIIGVGGIMSKESAQEKINLGADLLQMYSGLVFCGTSIINEITRSLK
;
A
#
# COMPACT_ATOMS: atom_id res chain seq x y z
N MET A 1 13.44 -0.60 13.98
CA MET A 1 13.78 -0.14 12.66
C MET A 1 14.85 0.94 12.65
N CYS A 2 16.02 0.55 12.24
CA CYS A 2 17.22 1.34 12.51
C CYS A 2 17.39 2.58 11.61
N ILE A 3 17.01 2.53 10.33
CA ILE A 3 17.19 3.68 9.43
C ILE A 3 16.31 4.85 9.85
N ARG A 4 15.03 4.59 10.09
CA ARG A 4 14.09 5.61 10.57
C ARG A 4 14.53 6.21 11.89
N ASP A 5 14.91 5.37 12.85
CA ASP A 5 15.31 5.83 14.18
C ASP A 5 16.60 6.65 14.14
N ARG A 6 17.53 6.23 13.26
CA ARG A 6 18.81 6.92 13.09
C ARG A 6 18.65 8.33 12.52
N TYR A 7 17.73 8.53 11.57
CA TYR A 7 17.59 9.80 10.86
C TYR A 7 16.36 10.61 11.28
N SER A 8 15.59 10.12 12.24
CA SER A 8 14.43 10.84 12.80
C SER A 8 13.43 11.32 11.71
N ILE A 9 13.11 10.44 10.75
CA ILE A 9 12.17 10.77 9.68
C ILE A 9 10.76 10.93 10.25
N ASP A 10 9.96 11.78 9.61
CA ASP A 10 8.61 12.11 10.07
C ASP A 10 7.55 11.09 9.62
N GLY A 11 7.81 10.38 8.54
CA GLY A 11 6.86 9.40 8.03
C GLY A 11 7.51 8.38 7.11
N ILE A 12 6.77 7.30 6.86
CA ILE A 12 7.18 6.21 5.97
C ILE A 12 6.05 5.91 5.00
N ILE A 13 6.39 5.75 3.72
CA ILE A 13 5.47 5.27 2.68
C ILE A 13 5.74 3.78 2.47
N ALA A 14 4.75 2.95 2.69
CA ALA A 14 4.84 1.49 2.50
C ALA A 14 3.66 1.02 1.64
N THR A 15 3.88 0.49 0.46
CA THR A 15 5.13 0.02 -0.12
C THR A 15 5.29 0.44 -1.58
N ASN A 16 6.48 0.18 -2.15
CA ASN A 16 6.70 0.29 -3.60
C ASN A 16 6.13 -0.95 -4.31
N THR A 17 6.17 -0.95 -5.64
CA THR A 17 5.79 -2.12 -6.46
C THR A 17 6.72 -3.30 -6.14
N THR A 18 6.25 -4.52 -6.44
CA THR A 18 7.07 -5.71 -6.22
C THR A 18 7.61 -6.26 -7.53
N VAL A 19 8.84 -6.76 -7.49
CA VAL A 19 9.43 -7.52 -8.61
C VAL A 19 9.11 -9.02 -8.52
N ASP A 20 8.46 -9.45 -7.44
CA ASP A 20 8.05 -10.82 -7.24
C ASP A 20 6.83 -11.14 -8.10
N LYS A 21 7.04 -11.80 -9.22
CA LYS A 21 5.97 -12.13 -10.18
C LYS A 21 5.05 -13.25 -9.70
N LYS A 22 5.37 -13.89 -8.58
CA LYS A 22 4.52 -14.94 -8.00
C LYS A 22 3.16 -14.42 -7.54
N VAL A 23 3.04 -13.09 -7.34
CA VAL A 23 1.76 -12.48 -7.01
C VAL A 23 0.79 -12.44 -8.20
N LEU A 24 1.29 -12.69 -9.41
CA LEU A 24 0.46 -12.74 -10.62
C LEU A 24 -0.12 -14.14 -10.83
N SER A 25 -1.38 -14.18 -11.20
CA SER A 25 -2.07 -15.42 -11.55
C SER A 25 -1.91 -15.80 -13.02
N ASN A 26 -1.33 -14.91 -13.83
CA ASN A 26 -1.17 -15.08 -15.27
C ASN A 26 0.31 -15.03 -15.65
N ASP A 27 0.80 -16.09 -16.28
CA ASP A 27 2.18 -16.23 -16.69
C ASP A 27 2.60 -15.26 -17.82
N ASP A 28 1.64 -14.65 -18.51
CA ASP A 28 1.90 -13.75 -19.63
C ASP A 28 2.76 -12.54 -19.26
N PHE A 29 2.79 -12.19 -17.97
CA PHE A 29 3.52 -11.03 -17.48
C PHE A 29 4.83 -11.37 -16.75
N LEU A 30 5.19 -12.64 -16.66
CA LEU A 30 6.36 -13.07 -15.88
C LEU A 30 7.67 -12.51 -16.43
N ASP A 31 7.76 -12.37 -17.76
CA ASP A 31 8.96 -11.88 -18.42
C ASP A 31 9.03 -10.35 -18.53
N ASN A 32 7.98 -9.64 -18.15
CA ASN A 32 7.96 -8.19 -18.19
C ASN A 32 8.91 -7.59 -17.15
N LYS A 33 9.66 -6.56 -17.56
CA LYS A 33 10.49 -5.78 -16.66
C LYS A 33 9.61 -4.84 -15.83
N GLY A 34 10.12 -4.42 -14.67
CA GLY A 34 9.42 -3.50 -13.79
C GLY A 34 8.67 -4.20 -12.67
N GLY A 35 8.00 -3.41 -11.85
CA GLY A 35 7.30 -3.89 -10.67
C GLY A 35 5.82 -4.12 -10.92
N VAL A 36 5.25 -5.04 -10.15
CA VAL A 36 3.80 -5.28 -10.13
C VAL A 36 3.14 -4.30 -9.17
N SER A 37 2.07 -3.67 -9.62
CA SER A 37 1.22 -2.78 -8.80
C SER A 37 -0.24 -3.25 -8.89
N GLY A 38 -1.15 -2.50 -8.26
CA GLY A 38 -2.58 -2.82 -8.30
C GLY A 38 -2.97 -3.99 -7.41
N ASN A 39 -4.11 -4.58 -7.70
CA ASN A 39 -4.72 -5.59 -6.83
C ASN A 39 -3.80 -6.78 -6.46
N PRO A 40 -2.98 -7.32 -7.39
CA PRO A 40 -2.09 -8.44 -7.03
C PRO A 40 -1.07 -8.11 -5.94
N LEU A 41 -0.78 -6.82 -5.73
CA LEU A 41 0.17 -6.36 -4.71
C LEU A 41 -0.45 -6.26 -3.31
N LEU A 42 -1.77 -6.24 -3.20
CA LEU A 42 -2.46 -5.89 -1.95
C LEU A 42 -2.01 -6.71 -0.75
N GLU A 43 -2.03 -8.02 -0.86
CA GLU A 43 -1.69 -8.92 0.24
C GLU A 43 -0.24 -8.70 0.70
N LYS A 44 0.69 -8.65 -0.26
CA LYS A 44 2.10 -8.46 0.04
C LYS A 44 2.36 -7.09 0.67
N ALA A 45 1.74 -6.05 0.14
CA ALA A 45 1.85 -4.70 0.68
C ALA A 45 1.27 -4.61 2.09
N ASN A 46 0.15 -5.28 2.35
CA ASN A 46 -0.46 -5.30 3.66
C ASN A 46 0.41 -6.03 4.70
N ASN A 47 1.05 -7.13 4.30
CA ASN A 47 1.98 -7.85 5.18
C ASN A 47 3.16 -6.97 5.59
N VAL A 48 3.74 -6.22 4.65
CA VAL A 48 4.84 -5.29 4.94
C VAL A 48 4.34 -4.15 5.81
N LEU A 49 3.17 -3.60 5.52
CA LEU A 49 2.57 -2.50 6.29
C LEU A 49 2.36 -2.93 7.75
N GLU A 50 1.86 -4.13 7.98
CA GLU A 50 1.68 -4.66 9.33
C GLU A 50 3.00 -4.74 10.09
N GLN A 51 4.05 -5.25 9.44
CA GLN A 51 5.39 -5.33 10.05
C GLN A 51 5.96 -3.94 10.36
N VAL A 52 5.79 -2.99 9.45
CA VAL A 52 6.25 -1.61 9.64
C VAL A 52 5.52 -1.00 10.86
N THR A 53 4.21 -1.17 10.94
CA THR A 53 3.40 -0.64 12.05
C THR A 53 3.86 -1.19 13.40
N LYS A 54 4.19 -2.48 13.46
CA LYS A 54 4.64 -3.13 14.69
C LYS A 54 6.02 -2.64 15.17
N ASN A 55 6.84 -2.13 14.25
CA ASN A 55 8.23 -1.76 14.53
C ASN A 55 8.46 -0.25 14.62
N LEU A 56 7.43 0.57 14.41
CA LEU A 56 7.54 2.02 14.48
C LEU A 56 6.84 2.56 15.74
N ASP A 57 7.29 3.72 16.19
CA ASP A 57 6.63 4.43 17.28
C ASP A 57 5.38 5.18 16.77
N ASP A 58 4.56 5.68 17.69
CA ASP A 58 3.32 6.38 17.38
C ASP A 58 3.52 7.77 16.77
N LYS A 59 4.75 8.28 16.78
CA LYS A 59 5.09 9.62 16.29
C LYS A 59 5.38 9.64 14.78
N THR A 60 5.62 8.48 14.18
CA THR A 60 5.94 8.39 12.75
C THR A 60 4.67 8.13 11.96
N ALA A 61 4.36 9.04 11.04
CA ALA A 61 3.22 8.85 10.14
C ALA A 61 3.47 7.70 9.16
N ILE A 62 2.45 6.90 8.91
CA ILE A 62 2.53 5.77 7.99
C ILE A 62 1.57 6.01 6.84
N ILE A 63 2.10 6.03 5.62
CA ILE A 63 1.32 6.17 4.39
C ILE A 63 1.25 4.80 3.73
N GLY A 64 0.05 4.21 3.70
CA GLY A 64 -0.17 2.90 3.09
C GLY A 64 -0.39 3.03 1.59
N VAL A 65 0.34 2.25 0.81
CA VAL A 65 0.20 2.21 -0.65
C VAL A 65 0.38 0.79 -1.17
N GLY A 66 -0.30 0.47 -2.24
CA GLY A 66 -0.23 -0.81 -2.92
C GLY A 66 -1.53 -1.60 -2.85
N GLY A 67 -2.13 -1.83 -4.00
CA GLY A 67 -3.32 -2.67 -4.13
C GLY A 67 -4.64 -2.04 -3.71
N ILE A 68 -4.70 -0.73 -3.49
CA ILE A 68 -5.95 -0.06 -3.13
C ILE A 68 -6.81 0.08 -4.38
N MET A 69 -7.86 -0.75 -4.46
CA MET A 69 -8.77 -0.78 -5.61
C MET A 69 -10.24 -0.60 -5.20
N SER A 70 -10.50 -0.51 -3.89
CA SER A 70 -11.86 -0.40 -3.34
C SER A 70 -11.82 0.24 -1.95
N LYS A 71 -13.00 0.62 -1.45
CA LYS A 71 -13.12 1.10 -0.06
C LYS A 71 -12.74 0.02 0.96
N GLU A 72 -12.97 -1.25 0.64
CA GLU A 72 -12.62 -2.37 1.50
C GLU A 72 -11.10 -2.50 1.63
N SER A 73 -10.37 -2.47 0.53
CA SER A 73 -8.91 -2.54 0.55
C SER A 73 -8.28 -1.32 1.21
N ALA A 74 -8.90 -0.15 1.07
CA ALA A 74 -8.48 1.07 1.78
C ALA A 74 -8.66 0.91 3.28
N GLN A 75 -9.82 0.40 3.72
CA GLN A 75 -10.10 0.21 5.14
C GLN A 75 -9.14 -0.81 5.77
N GLU A 76 -8.77 -1.85 5.05
CA GLU A 76 -7.78 -2.81 5.53
C GLU A 76 -6.46 -2.13 5.90
N LYS A 77 -5.99 -1.22 5.06
CA LYS A 77 -4.74 -0.50 5.33
C LYS A 77 -4.84 0.39 6.56
N ILE A 78 -5.97 1.07 6.74
CA ILE A 78 -6.21 1.88 7.94
C ILE A 78 -6.25 0.99 9.18
N ASN A 79 -6.91 -0.16 9.10
CA ASN A 79 -6.98 -1.12 10.21
C ASN A 79 -5.61 -1.68 10.58
N LEU A 80 -4.69 -1.77 9.62
CA LEU A 80 -3.31 -2.23 9.85
C LEU A 80 -2.40 -1.14 10.40
N GLY A 81 -2.88 0.10 10.51
CA GLY A 81 -2.14 1.19 11.14
C GLY A 81 -1.71 2.33 10.22
N ALA A 82 -2.15 2.34 8.97
CA ALA A 82 -1.85 3.46 8.08
C ALA A 82 -2.61 4.72 8.52
N ASP A 83 -1.92 5.85 8.53
CA ASP A 83 -2.50 7.16 8.85
C ASP A 83 -3.07 7.83 7.60
N LEU A 84 -2.40 7.63 6.47
CA LEU A 84 -2.79 8.16 5.16
C LEU A 84 -2.71 7.05 4.13
N LEU A 85 -3.39 7.26 3.01
CA LEU A 85 -3.38 6.33 1.89
C LEU A 85 -2.91 7.01 0.62
N GLN A 86 -2.22 6.26 -0.22
CA GLN A 86 -1.77 6.68 -1.54
C GLN A 86 -2.16 5.62 -2.56
N MET A 87 -2.61 6.05 -3.73
CA MET A 87 -2.95 5.11 -4.81
C MET A 87 -2.48 5.61 -6.16
N TYR A 88 -2.21 4.68 -7.05
CA TYR A 88 -1.88 4.96 -8.43
C TYR A 88 -2.71 4.09 -9.39
N SER A 89 -2.50 2.77 -9.35
CA SER A 89 -3.21 1.85 -10.24
C SER A 89 -4.72 1.86 -10.02
N GLY A 90 -5.17 1.98 -8.77
CA GLY A 90 -6.58 2.10 -8.45
C GLY A 90 -7.23 3.30 -9.11
N LEU A 91 -6.54 4.43 -9.14
CA LEU A 91 -7.01 5.64 -9.81
C LEU A 91 -7.10 5.45 -11.32
N VAL A 92 -6.09 4.78 -11.91
CA VAL A 92 -6.05 4.52 -13.36
C VAL A 92 -7.22 3.63 -13.80
N PHE A 93 -7.50 2.54 -13.05
CA PHE A 93 -8.53 1.57 -13.42
C PHE A 93 -9.94 1.98 -13.01
N CYS A 94 -10.09 2.65 -11.87
CA CYS A 94 -11.41 2.96 -11.31
C CYS A 94 -11.83 4.42 -11.49
N GLY A 95 -10.93 5.30 -11.93
CA GLY A 95 -11.21 6.72 -12.11
C GLY A 95 -11.23 7.49 -10.78
N THR A 96 -11.48 8.79 -10.86
CA THR A 96 -11.43 9.70 -9.71
C THR A 96 -12.57 9.49 -8.71
N SER A 97 -13.66 8.86 -9.12
CA SER A 97 -14.80 8.59 -8.23
C SER A 97 -14.42 7.69 -7.04
N ILE A 98 -13.40 6.83 -7.20
CA ILE A 98 -12.94 5.96 -6.12
C ILE A 98 -12.40 6.76 -4.93
N ILE A 99 -11.80 7.92 -5.17
CA ILE A 99 -11.29 8.78 -4.09
C ILE A 99 -12.45 9.25 -3.20
N ASN A 100 -13.54 9.72 -3.80
CA ASN A 100 -14.73 10.14 -3.06
C ASN A 100 -15.38 8.97 -2.32
N GLU A 101 -15.47 7.80 -2.96
CA GLU A 101 -16.03 6.61 -2.34
C GLU A 101 -15.24 6.21 -1.09
N ILE A 102 -13.92 6.17 -1.21
CA ILE A 102 -13.04 5.81 -0.10
C ILE A 102 -13.13 6.83 1.03
N THR A 103 -12.99 8.12 0.72
CA THR A 103 -12.98 9.18 1.76
C THR A 103 -14.29 9.25 2.53
N ARG A 104 -15.41 8.96 1.88
CA ARG A 104 -16.72 8.91 2.55
C ARG A 104 -16.89 7.68 3.43
N SER A 105 -16.23 6.57 3.10
CA SER A 105 -16.36 5.30 3.82
C SER A 105 -15.40 5.17 5.00
N LEU A 106 -14.27 5.86 4.98
CA LEU A 106 -13.27 5.78 6.05
C LEU A 106 -13.76 6.45 7.33
N LYS A 107 -13.46 5.81 8.43
CA LYS A 107 -13.81 6.27 9.77
C LYS A 107 -12.57 6.51 10.62
#